data_35ea7571a820d19417fe3993482b357d
#
_entry.id   35ea7571a820d19417fe3993482b357d
#
_cell.length_a   1.000
_cell.length_b   1.000
_cell.length_c   1.000
_cell.angle_alpha   90.00
_cell.angle_beta   90.00
_cell.angle_gamma   90.00
#
_symmetry.space_group_name_H-M   'P 1'
#
loop_
_entity.id
_entity.type
_entity.pdbx_description
1 polymer ?
#
loop_
_entity_poly.entity_id
_entity_poly.type
_entity_poly.pdbx_seq_one_letter_code
_entity_poly.pdbx_strand_id
1 'polypeptide(L)'
;MPEVYQLYGMSASLYMGKVRSYLRKQHIPFVERVGGDPYFAEKIVPAVGRMIMPVLETSNGTLIQDGADIIDFFEQQAAANNESMRLPAYPSTGVARAVAYLFELFGGEGMLRPAMHYRWNFDETNLSFLKNDFMASLFPSGDVETAEKVFDFASKRMRAAAVAFGVTLESIPLIEQSYAEFLDLFSTHLKSAPYLLGGRPTIGDYGLIAPLFAHLARDPYPSLQMREYAPEVFRYVERMNAPEQVLTDGFSAGENLFSDDAMPATLKN
;
A
#
# COMPACT_ATOMS: atom_id res chain seq x y z
N MET A 1 16.15 12.95 21.19
CA MET A 1 15.76 13.01 19.77
C MET A 1 14.67 11.97 19.59
N PRO A 2 13.66 12.20 18.77
CA PRO A 2 12.65 11.16 18.51
C PRO A 2 13.34 9.91 17.95
N GLU A 3 12.78 8.74 18.25
CA GLU A 3 13.25 7.48 17.72
C GLU A 3 13.09 7.46 16.19
N VAL A 4 14.10 7.00 15.47
CA VAL A 4 14.06 6.89 14.00
C VAL A 4 14.10 5.40 13.63
N TYR A 5 13.01 4.90 13.09
CA TYR A 5 12.86 3.51 12.68
C TYR A 5 13.53 3.24 11.33
N GLN A 6 13.98 2.00 11.10
CA GLN A 6 14.43 1.55 9.78
C GLN A 6 13.34 0.70 9.16
N LEU A 7 12.89 1.07 7.97
CA LEU A 7 11.85 0.34 7.24
C LEU A 7 12.44 -0.28 5.99
N TYR A 8 12.58 -1.61 5.98
CA TYR A 8 13.14 -2.36 4.86
C TYR A 8 12.06 -2.75 3.86
N GLY A 9 12.26 -2.36 2.60
CA GLY A 9 11.31 -2.66 1.54
C GLY A 9 11.67 -2.00 0.21
N MET A 10 10.69 -1.90 -0.67
CA MET A 10 10.81 -1.19 -1.95
C MET A 10 9.48 -0.55 -2.34
N SER A 11 9.54 0.54 -3.09
CA SER A 11 8.33 1.27 -3.50
C SER A 11 7.38 0.43 -4.36
N ALA A 12 7.91 -0.52 -5.11
CA ALA A 12 7.14 -1.45 -5.92
C ALA A 12 6.49 -2.59 -5.11
N SER A 13 6.79 -2.72 -3.82
CA SER A 13 6.15 -3.73 -2.96
C SER A 13 4.79 -3.25 -2.48
N LEU A 14 3.78 -4.05 -2.76
CA LEU A 14 2.38 -3.80 -2.41
C LEU A 14 2.23 -3.54 -0.90
N TYR A 15 2.68 -4.46 -0.07
CA TYR A 15 2.55 -4.36 1.39
C TYR A 15 3.40 -3.25 2.02
N MET A 16 4.46 -2.81 1.33
CA MET A 16 5.26 -1.68 1.76
C MET A 16 4.49 -0.35 1.68
N GLY A 17 3.61 -0.20 0.70
CA GLY A 17 2.76 0.98 0.53
C GLY A 17 1.86 1.23 1.74
N LYS A 18 1.31 0.17 2.35
CA LYS A 18 0.50 0.20 3.57
C LYS A 18 1.26 0.86 4.73
N VAL A 19 2.42 0.31 5.05
CA VAL A 19 3.23 0.78 6.18
C VAL A 19 3.78 2.20 5.96
N ARG A 20 4.30 2.46 4.76
CA ARG A 20 4.82 3.80 4.41
C ARG A 20 3.75 4.88 4.58
N SER A 21 2.54 4.61 4.09
CA SER A 21 1.42 5.54 4.22
C SER A 21 1.09 5.79 5.69
N TYR A 22 0.99 4.72 6.50
CA TYR A 22 0.70 4.82 7.92
C TYR A 22 1.76 5.64 8.67
N LEU A 23 3.04 5.32 8.54
CA LEU A 23 4.12 6.02 9.23
C LEU A 23 4.15 7.51 8.86
N ARG A 24 3.93 7.84 7.58
CA ARG A 24 3.83 9.24 7.13
C ARG A 24 2.65 9.96 7.77
N LYS A 25 1.46 9.36 7.74
CA LYS A 25 0.24 9.94 8.32
C LYS A 25 0.33 10.14 9.83
N GLN A 26 1.05 9.29 10.51
CA GLN A 26 1.28 9.40 11.95
C GLN A 26 2.46 10.31 12.33
N HIS A 27 3.18 10.85 11.34
CA HIS A 27 4.43 11.60 11.54
C HIS A 27 5.51 10.82 12.32
N ILE A 28 5.50 9.49 12.19
CA ILE A 28 6.51 8.63 12.79
C ILE A 28 7.80 8.73 11.95
N PRO A 29 8.94 9.15 12.53
CA PRO A 29 10.18 9.29 11.78
C PRO A 29 10.75 7.92 11.38
N PHE A 30 11.03 7.74 10.10
CA PHE A 30 11.67 6.52 9.60
C PHE A 30 12.60 6.80 8.42
N VAL A 31 13.55 5.89 8.23
CA VAL A 31 14.38 5.80 7.02
C VAL A 31 13.99 4.56 6.26
N GLU A 32 13.66 4.72 4.98
CA GLU A 32 13.37 3.59 4.10
C GLU A 32 14.67 3.02 3.54
N ARG A 33 14.87 1.71 3.73
CA ARG A 33 16.00 0.93 3.25
C ARG A 33 15.53 -0.01 2.15
N VAL A 34 16.23 0.01 1.03
CA VAL A 34 15.88 -0.85 -0.11
C VAL A 34 16.24 -2.32 0.16
N GLY A 35 15.57 -3.23 -0.53
CA GLY A 35 15.81 -4.67 -0.38
C GLY A 35 17.20 -5.14 -0.83
N GLY A 36 17.89 -4.32 -1.64
CA GLY A 36 19.28 -4.53 -2.04
C GLY A 36 20.33 -3.99 -1.05
N ASP A 37 19.90 -3.45 0.11
CA ASP A 37 20.83 -3.08 1.17
C ASP A 37 21.52 -4.34 1.72
N PRO A 38 22.88 -4.41 1.74
CA PRO A 38 23.60 -5.57 2.25
C PRO A 38 23.17 -5.97 3.67
N TYR A 39 22.90 -5.02 4.55
CA TYR A 39 22.45 -5.28 5.90
C TYR A 39 21.12 -6.05 5.92
N PHE A 40 20.21 -5.76 4.98
CA PHE A 40 18.96 -6.50 4.85
C PHE A 40 19.20 -7.99 4.59
N ALA A 41 20.06 -8.33 3.63
CA ALA A 41 20.38 -9.71 3.30
C ALA A 41 21.18 -10.43 4.40
N GLU A 42 22.12 -9.74 5.04
CA GLU A 42 23.06 -10.32 6.01
C GLU A 42 22.50 -10.42 7.43
N LYS A 43 21.60 -9.53 7.83
CA LYS A 43 21.10 -9.43 9.20
C LYS A 43 19.59 -9.63 9.29
N ILE A 44 18.81 -8.93 8.48
CA ILE A 44 17.34 -8.94 8.60
C ILE A 44 16.77 -10.26 8.08
N VAL A 45 17.14 -10.69 6.88
CA VAL A 45 16.63 -11.95 6.29
C VAL A 45 16.90 -13.17 7.15
N PRO A 46 18.12 -13.41 7.69
CA PRO A 46 18.36 -14.53 8.60
C PRO A 46 17.56 -14.44 9.91
N ALA A 47 17.39 -13.24 10.47
CA ALA A 47 16.64 -13.05 11.71
C ALA A 47 15.13 -13.29 11.54
N VAL A 48 14.56 -12.89 10.40
CA VAL A 48 13.15 -13.13 10.04
C VAL A 48 12.93 -14.55 9.50
N GLY A 49 13.99 -15.21 9.01
CA GLY A 49 13.95 -16.57 8.46
C GLY A 49 13.51 -16.64 6.99
N ARG A 50 13.23 -15.53 6.35
CA ARG A 50 12.81 -15.46 4.94
C ARG A 50 13.04 -14.07 4.33
N MET A 51 13.21 -13.99 3.03
CA MET A 51 13.24 -12.72 2.30
C MET A 51 11.82 -12.20 2.08
N ILE A 52 11.39 -11.29 2.94
CA ILE A 52 10.04 -10.69 2.91
C ILE A 52 10.11 -9.20 3.26
N MET A 53 9.16 -8.43 2.74
CA MET A 53 8.99 -6.99 2.98
C MET A 53 7.50 -6.69 3.18
N PRO A 54 7.17 -5.72 4.05
CA PRO A 54 8.02 -4.85 4.86
C PRO A 54 8.58 -5.54 6.11
N VAL A 55 9.72 -5.02 6.59
CA VAL A 55 10.24 -5.29 7.94
C VAL A 55 10.61 -3.96 8.57
N LEU A 56 10.12 -3.70 9.78
CA LEU A 56 10.49 -2.55 10.59
C LEU A 56 11.53 -2.97 11.65
N GLU A 57 12.60 -2.20 11.77
CA GLU A 57 13.58 -2.34 12.83
C GLU A 57 13.51 -1.11 13.74
N THR A 58 13.34 -1.35 15.02
CA THR A 58 13.35 -0.32 16.07
C THR A 58 14.77 0.03 16.48
N SER A 59 14.96 1.12 17.22
CA SER A 59 16.28 1.56 17.70
C SER A 59 16.97 0.55 18.62
N ASN A 60 16.23 -0.32 19.28
CA ASN A 60 16.79 -1.39 20.12
C ASN A 60 17.01 -2.71 19.37
N GLY A 61 16.80 -2.73 18.04
CA GLY A 61 17.02 -3.89 17.18
C GLY A 61 15.86 -4.89 17.15
N THR A 62 14.69 -4.56 17.71
CA THR A 62 13.49 -5.40 17.56
C THR A 62 13.00 -5.35 16.12
N LEU A 63 12.74 -6.52 15.53
CA LEU A 63 12.23 -6.66 14.16
C LEU A 63 10.73 -6.99 14.19
N ILE A 64 9.97 -6.25 13.42
CA ILE A 64 8.53 -6.46 13.25
C ILE A 64 8.28 -6.68 11.75
N GLN A 65 7.69 -7.81 11.41
CA GLN A 65 7.41 -8.20 10.03
C GLN A 65 5.90 -8.30 9.85
N ASP A 66 5.40 -7.94 8.71
CA ASP A 66 4.01 -7.76 8.29
C ASP A 66 3.50 -6.33 8.51
N GLY A 67 2.71 -5.87 7.51
CA GLY A 67 2.19 -4.50 7.52
C GLY A 67 1.12 -4.25 8.58
N ALA A 68 0.31 -5.25 8.93
CA ALA A 68 -0.67 -5.14 10.00
C ALA A 68 0.01 -5.14 11.37
N ASP A 69 0.96 -6.05 11.59
CA ASP A 69 1.71 -6.14 12.85
C ASP A 69 2.51 -4.87 13.14
N ILE A 70 3.06 -4.23 12.09
CA ILE A 70 3.74 -2.94 12.25
C ILE A 70 2.77 -1.84 12.69
N ILE A 71 1.58 -1.77 12.10
CA ILE A 71 0.55 -0.80 12.51
C ILE A 71 0.10 -1.08 13.93
N ASP A 72 -0.19 -2.33 14.26
CA ASP A 72 -0.60 -2.77 15.59
C ASP A 72 0.43 -2.43 16.66
N PHE A 73 1.72 -2.59 16.34
CA PHE A 73 2.81 -2.22 17.25
C PHE A 73 2.70 -0.75 17.70
N PHE A 74 2.50 0.18 16.78
CA PHE A 74 2.39 1.59 17.12
C PHE A 74 1.08 1.94 17.84
N GLU A 75 -0.06 1.38 17.40
CA GLU A 75 -1.35 1.60 18.04
C GLU A 75 -1.37 1.06 19.48
N GLN A 76 -0.78 -0.12 19.71
CA GLN A 76 -0.65 -0.72 21.04
C GLN A 76 0.34 0.03 21.93
N GLN A 77 1.46 0.48 21.37
CA GLN A 77 2.45 1.28 22.11
C GLN A 77 1.85 2.59 22.62
N ALA A 78 1.09 3.29 21.76
CA ALA A 78 0.40 4.51 22.15
C ALA A 78 -0.62 4.24 23.28
N ALA A 79 -1.43 3.18 23.14
CA ALA A 79 -2.40 2.80 24.16
C ALA A 79 -1.75 2.42 25.49
N ALA A 80 -0.63 1.69 25.46
CA ALA A 80 0.12 1.31 26.67
C ALA A 80 0.71 2.52 27.40
N ASN A 81 1.09 3.57 26.68
CA ASN A 81 1.62 4.83 27.23
C ASN A 81 0.51 5.83 27.62
N ASN A 82 -0.77 5.47 27.47
CA ASN A 82 -1.90 6.40 27.58
C ASN A 82 -1.79 7.61 26.64
N GLU A 83 -1.19 7.40 25.47
CA GLU A 83 -1.08 8.36 24.39
C GLU A 83 -2.14 8.06 23.32
N SER A 84 -2.54 9.08 22.59
CA SER A 84 -3.42 8.92 21.42
C SER A 84 -2.59 9.01 20.15
N MET A 85 -2.84 8.09 19.22
CA MET A 85 -2.31 8.24 17.87
C MET A 85 -2.88 9.52 17.23
N ARG A 86 -2.06 10.16 16.39
CA ARG A 86 -2.49 11.37 15.66
C ARG A 86 -3.74 11.12 14.82
N LEU A 87 -3.78 9.99 14.13
CA LEU A 87 -4.92 9.52 13.31
C LEU A 87 -5.13 8.03 13.60
N PRO A 88 -5.86 7.67 14.69
CA PRO A 88 -6.03 6.26 15.06
C PRO A 88 -6.54 5.41 13.89
N ALA A 89 -5.82 4.33 13.56
CA ALA A 89 -6.15 3.50 12.42
C ALA A 89 -7.42 2.67 12.61
N TYR A 90 -7.76 2.37 13.86
CA TYR A 90 -8.92 1.54 14.19
C TYR A 90 -10.11 2.38 14.66
N PRO A 91 -11.28 2.28 13.97
CA PRO A 91 -12.52 2.90 14.43
C PRO A 91 -12.94 2.38 15.79
N SER A 92 -13.59 3.23 16.59
CA SER A 92 -14.06 2.86 17.93
C SER A 92 -15.37 2.07 17.91
N THR A 93 -16.23 2.27 16.88
CA THR A 93 -17.52 1.59 16.76
C THR A 93 -17.40 0.25 16.06
N GLY A 94 -18.29 -0.71 16.37
CA GLY A 94 -18.24 -2.06 15.85
C GLY A 94 -18.46 -2.14 14.33
N VAL A 95 -19.43 -1.38 13.80
CA VAL A 95 -19.75 -1.38 12.36
C VAL A 95 -18.63 -0.74 11.56
N ALA A 96 -18.18 0.45 11.95
CA ALA A 96 -17.09 1.13 11.26
C ALA A 96 -15.79 0.28 11.28
N ARG A 97 -15.53 -0.39 12.42
CA ARG A 97 -14.37 -1.29 12.53
C ARG A 97 -14.50 -2.50 11.61
N ALA A 98 -15.67 -3.13 11.54
CA ALA A 98 -15.89 -4.25 10.63
C ALA A 98 -15.72 -3.85 9.17
N VAL A 99 -16.27 -2.70 8.75
CA VAL A 99 -16.10 -2.17 7.40
C VAL A 99 -14.62 -1.87 7.11
N ALA A 100 -13.89 -1.25 8.07
CA ALA A 100 -12.46 -0.99 7.91
C ALA A 100 -11.65 -2.28 7.67
N TYR A 101 -11.91 -3.35 8.42
CA TYR A 101 -11.24 -4.65 8.23
C TYR A 101 -11.62 -5.33 6.91
N LEU A 102 -12.88 -5.22 6.47
CA LEU A 102 -13.29 -5.76 5.18
C LEU A 102 -12.52 -5.08 4.03
N PHE A 103 -12.35 -3.76 4.09
CA PHE A 103 -11.58 -3.05 3.07
C PHE A 103 -10.07 -3.23 3.22
N GLU A 104 -9.57 -3.47 4.41
CA GLU A 104 -8.18 -3.88 4.63
C GLU A 104 -7.88 -5.21 3.94
N LEU A 105 -8.74 -6.21 4.15
CA LEU A 105 -8.67 -7.50 3.47
C LEU A 105 -8.86 -7.37 1.95
N PHE A 106 -9.84 -6.58 1.51
CA PHE A 106 -10.07 -6.35 0.09
C PHE A 106 -8.87 -5.69 -0.59
N GLY A 107 -8.25 -4.69 0.04
CA GLY A 107 -7.05 -4.04 -0.46
C GLY A 107 -5.85 -4.99 -0.53
N GLY A 108 -5.59 -5.75 0.55
CA GLY A 108 -4.45 -6.65 0.63
C GLY A 108 -4.56 -7.89 -0.27
N GLU A 109 -5.75 -8.48 -0.34
CA GLU A 109 -5.98 -9.77 -1.01
C GLU A 109 -6.89 -9.66 -2.25
N GLY A 110 -7.98 -8.91 -2.15
CA GLY A 110 -8.95 -8.76 -3.25
C GLY A 110 -8.35 -8.03 -4.44
N MET A 111 -7.59 -6.96 -4.19
CA MET A 111 -6.94 -6.16 -5.23
C MET A 111 -5.59 -6.72 -5.72
N LEU A 112 -5.15 -7.86 -5.18
CA LEU A 112 -3.89 -8.49 -5.61
C LEU A 112 -3.93 -8.91 -7.08
N ARG A 113 -5.06 -9.46 -7.55
CA ARG A 113 -5.21 -9.88 -8.95
C ARG A 113 -5.13 -8.72 -9.93
N PRO A 114 -5.90 -7.64 -9.82
CA PRO A 114 -5.72 -6.47 -10.70
C PRO A 114 -4.32 -5.88 -10.57
N ALA A 115 -3.75 -5.75 -9.38
CA ALA A 115 -2.40 -5.24 -9.20
C ALA A 115 -1.35 -6.07 -9.95
N MET A 116 -1.43 -7.40 -9.91
CA MET A 116 -0.51 -8.28 -10.62
C MET A 116 -0.77 -8.32 -12.13
N HIS A 117 -2.05 -8.30 -12.54
CA HIS A 117 -2.42 -8.27 -13.96
C HIS A 117 -1.90 -7.01 -14.64
N TYR A 118 -2.23 -5.84 -14.10
CA TYR A 118 -1.85 -4.57 -14.69
C TYR A 118 -0.33 -4.31 -14.66
N ARG A 119 0.40 -4.88 -13.73
CA ARG A 119 1.87 -4.81 -13.71
C ARG A 119 2.51 -5.66 -14.78
N TRP A 120 2.09 -6.91 -14.93
CA TRP A 120 2.87 -7.91 -15.66
C TRP A 120 2.33 -8.29 -17.04
N ASN A 121 1.15 -7.82 -17.43
CA ASN A 121 0.56 -8.14 -18.74
C ASN A 121 0.58 -6.96 -19.73
N PHE A 122 1.26 -5.86 -19.41
CA PHE A 122 1.38 -4.66 -20.25
C PHE A 122 2.84 -4.26 -20.44
N ASP A 123 3.68 -5.19 -20.85
CA ASP A 123 5.13 -5.01 -20.97
C ASP A 123 5.54 -3.86 -21.89
N GLU A 124 4.83 -3.66 -22.99
CA GLU A 124 5.12 -2.59 -23.95
C GLU A 124 5.18 -1.20 -23.29
N THR A 125 4.38 -1.00 -22.26
CA THR A 125 4.32 0.28 -21.52
C THR A 125 5.09 0.23 -20.21
N ASN A 126 5.05 -0.90 -19.49
CA ASN A 126 5.54 -0.98 -18.12
C ASN A 126 7.00 -1.41 -18.00
N LEU A 127 7.51 -2.26 -18.91
CA LEU A 127 8.74 -3.02 -18.68
C LEU A 127 9.95 -2.13 -18.40
N SER A 128 10.12 -1.06 -19.14
CA SER A 128 11.25 -0.14 -18.96
C SER A 128 11.25 0.50 -17.57
N PHE A 129 10.10 0.95 -17.11
CA PHE A 129 9.94 1.51 -15.75
C PHE A 129 10.21 0.45 -14.68
N LEU A 130 9.58 -0.72 -14.80
CA LEU A 130 9.71 -1.81 -13.83
C LEU A 130 11.15 -2.28 -13.70
N LYS A 131 11.84 -2.44 -14.83
CA LYS A 131 13.24 -2.85 -14.85
C LYS A 131 14.10 -1.86 -14.04
N ASN A 132 14.01 -0.58 -14.34
CA ASN A 132 14.77 0.46 -13.64
C ASN A 132 14.42 0.53 -12.14
N ASP A 133 13.15 0.47 -11.78
CA ASP A 133 12.69 0.55 -10.39
C ASP A 133 13.13 -0.67 -9.55
N PHE A 134 13.04 -1.87 -10.13
CA PHE A 134 13.50 -3.10 -9.46
C PHE A 134 15.02 -3.15 -9.33
N MET A 135 15.76 -2.78 -10.37
CA MET A 135 17.21 -2.74 -10.33
C MET A 135 17.70 -1.77 -9.25
N ALA A 136 17.15 -0.56 -9.21
CA ALA A 136 17.48 0.44 -8.19
C ALA A 136 17.15 -0.02 -6.76
N SER A 137 16.12 -0.87 -6.60
CA SER A 137 15.66 -1.33 -5.29
C SER A 137 16.32 -2.62 -4.82
N LEU A 138 16.64 -3.54 -5.74
CA LEU A 138 17.16 -4.87 -5.41
C LEU A 138 18.67 -4.98 -5.58
N PHE A 139 19.27 -4.13 -6.42
CA PHE A 139 20.72 -4.14 -6.68
C PHE A 139 21.27 -2.73 -6.91
N PRO A 140 21.16 -1.82 -5.93
CA PRO A 140 21.42 -0.38 -6.11
C PRO A 140 22.89 -0.04 -6.39
N SER A 141 23.84 -0.90 -6.03
CA SER A 141 25.28 -0.63 -6.10
C SER A 141 26.05 -1.57 -7.02
N GLY A 142 25.34 -2.35 -7.84
CA GLY A 142 25.97 -3.35 -8.71
C GLY A 142 26.18 -2.87 -10.14
N ASP A 143 26.86 -3.71 -10.91
CA ASP A 143 26.96 -3.52 -12.36
C ASP A 143 25.61 -3.83 -13.04
N VAL A 144 25.41 -3.21 -14.20
CA VAL A 144 24.15 -3.29 -14.94
C VAL A 144 23.80 -4.72 -15.33
N GLU A 145 24.78 -5.52 -15.75
CA GLU A 145 24.55 -6.90 -16.20
C GLU A 145 24.02 -7.78 -15.06
N THR A 146 24.59 -7.65 -13.86
CA THR A 146 24.12 -8.38 -12.67
C THR A 146 22.75 -7.88 -12.23
N ALA A 147 22.50 -6.56 -12.25
CA ALA A 147 21.21 -5.98 -11.92
C ALA A 147 20.10 -6.46 -12.87
N GLU A 148 20.39 -6.62 -14.16
CA GLU A 148 19.48 -7.20 -15.13
C GLU A 148 19.14 -8.67 -14.82
N LYS A 149 20.13 -9.50 -14.47
CA LYS A 149 19.90 -10.88 -14.04
C LYS A 149 19.03 -10.98 -12.79
N VAL A 150 19.23 -10.06 -11.83
CA VAL A 150 18.38 -9.96 -10.62
C VAL A 150 16.95 -9.60 -10.98
N PHE A 151 16.77 -8.63 -11.90
CA PHE A 151 15.43 -8.28 -12.39
C PHE A 151 14.76 -9.46 -13.10
N ASP A 152 15.46 -10.12 -14.02
CA ASP A 152 14.92 -11.25 -14.77
C ASP A 152 14.48 -12.39 -13.84
N PHE A 153 15.27 -12.70 -12.81
CA PHE A 153 14.93 -13.68 -11.81
C PHE A 153 13.68 -13.26 -10.99
N ALA A 154 13.65 -12.02 -10.51
CA ALA A 154 12.54 -11.50 -9.71
C ALA A 154 11.25 -11.40 -10.54
N SER A 155 11.32 -10.85 -11.76
CA SER A 155 10.14 -10.70 -12.64
C SER A 155 9.56 -12.05 -13.06
N LYS A 156 10.39 -13.03 -13.41
CA LYS A 156 9.94 -14.40 -13.73
C LYS A 156 9.18 -15.03 -12.56
N ARG A 157 9.70 -14.88 -11.34
CA ARG A 157 9.06 -15.38 -10.12
C ARG A 157 7.72 -14.69 -9.86
N MET A 158 7.65 -13.36 -10.03
CA MET A 158 6.42 -12.60 -9.83
C MET A 158 5.35 -12.93 -10.88
N ARG A 159 5.73 -13.12 -12.15
CA ARG A 159 4.80 -13.57 -13.21
C ARG A 159 4.24 -14.97 -12.92
N ALA A 160 5.05 -15.89 -12.44
CA ALA A 160 4.58 -17.19 -12.01
C ALA A 160 3.62 -17.10 -10.81
N ALA A 161 3.91 -16.21 -9.86
CA ALA A 161 3.03 -15.93 -8.73
C ALA A 161 1.68 -15.32 -9.18
N ALA A 162 1.67 -14.44 -10.18
CA ALA A 162 0.44 -13.88 -10.74
C ALA A 162 -0.52 -14.97 -11.24
N VAL A 163 0.01 -15.96 -11.95
CA VAL A 163 -0.77 -17.13 -12.41
C VAL A 163 -1.30 -17.95 -11.21
N ALA A 164 -0.45 -18.17 -10.20
CA ALA A 164 -0.83 -18.90 -8.99
C ALA A 164 -1.92 -18.15 -8.18
N PHE A 165 -1.96 -16.83 -8.23
CA PHE A 165 -3.01 -16.00 -7.65
C PHE A 165 -4.30 -15.96 -8.49
N GLY A 166 -4.32 -16.62 -9.62
CA GLY A 166 -5.48 -16.73 -10.49
C GLY A 166 -5.57 -15.66 -11.59
N VAL A 167 -4.46 -15.02 -11.98
CA VAL A 167 -4.39 -14.18 -13.18
C VAL A 167 -4.15 -15.07 -14.38
N THR A 168 -5.21 -15.50 -15.04
CA THR A 168 -5.21 -16.38 -16.23
C THR A 168 -5.95 -15.73 -17.38
N LEU A 169 -5.78 -16.27 -18.60
CA LEU A 169 -6.49 -15.75 -19.77
C LEU A 169 -8.02 -15.76 -19.59
N GLU A 170 -8.54 -16.75 -18.87
CA GLU A 170 -9.98 -16.87 -18.60
C GLU A 170 -10.46 -15.85 -17.56
N SER A 171 -9.64 -15.50 -16.57
CA SER A 171 -10.02 -14.60 -15.46
C SER A 171 -9.77 -13.12 -15.78
N ILE A 172 -8.87 -12.80 -16.71
CA ILE A 172 -8.49 -11.42 -17.06
C ILE A 172 -9.71 -10.54 -17.36
N PRO A 173 -10.67 -10.93 -18.20
CA PRO A 173 -11.82 -10.06 -18.49
C PRO A 173 -12.62 -9.68 -17.22
N LEU A 174 -12.77 -10.61 -16.28
CA LEU A 174 -13.45 -10.36 -15.02
C LEU A 174 -12.62 -9.50 -14.08
N ILE A 175 -11.29 -9.67 -14.06
CA ILE A 175 -10.37 -8.83 -13.29
C ILE A 175 -10.45 -7.38 -13.76
N GLU A 176 -10.42 -7.15 -15.07
CA GLU A 176 -10.50 -5.81 -15.65
C GLU A 176 -11.87 -5.16 -15.38
N GLN A 177 -12.96 -5.92 -15.56
CA GLN A 177 -14.30 -5.44 -15.23
C GLN A 177 -14.42 -5.06 -13.76
N SER A 178 -14.02 -5.95 -12.84
CA SER A 178 -14.10 -5.69 -11.39
C SER A 178 -13.26 -4.49 -10.97
N TYR A 179 -12.09 -4.29 -11.58
CA TYR A 179 -11.27 -3.13 -11.31
C TYR A 179 -11.89 -1.84 -11.82
N ALA A 180 -12.47 -1.85 -13.01
CA ALA A 180 -13.18 -0.70 -13.55
C ALA A 180 -14.40 -0.32 -12.68
N GLU A 181 -15.19 -1.31 -12.24
CA GLU A 181 -16.30 -1.11 -11.31
C GLU A 181 -15.83 -0.54 -9.97
N PHE A 182 -14.74 -1.05 -9.41
CA PHE A 182 -14.14 -0.50 -8.19
C PHE A 182 -13.73 0.96 -8.40
N LEU A 183 -13.07 1.31 -9.49
CA LEU A 183 -12.65 2.69 -9.77
C LEU A 183 -13.85 3.64 -9.85
N ASP A 184 -14.94 3.24 -10.50
CA ASP A 184 -16.17 4.04 -10.62
C ASP A 184 -16.85 4.24 -9.27
N LEU A 185 -17.07 3.16 -8.50
CA LEU A 185 -17.67 3.21 -7.17
C LEU A 185 -16.82 4.04 -6.20
N PHE A 186 -15.51 3.83 -6.19
CA PHE A 186 -14.63 4.54 -5.28
C PHE A 186 -14.45 6.01 -5.68
N SER A 187 -14.38 6.34 -6.98
CA SER A 187 -14.44 7.72 -7.46
C SER A 187 -15.72 8.42 -7.00
N THR A 188 -16.86 7.74 -7.10
CA THR A 188 -18.13 8.28 -6.63
C THR A 188 -18.13 8.52 -5.12
N HIS A 189 -17.59 7.59 -4.34
CA HIS A 189 -17.41 7.73 -2.90
C HIS A 189 -16.54 8.94 -2.54
N LEU A 190 -15.38 9.07 -3.20
CA LEU A 190 -14.40 10.11 -2.94
C LEU A 190 -14.86 11.53 -3.31
N LYS A 191 -15.99 11.69 -4.00
CA LYS A 191 -16.63 13.00 -4.20
C LYS A 191 -17.30 13.52 -2.92
N SER A 192 -17.63 12.63 -1.97
CA SER A 192 -18.34 12.98 -0.73
C SER A 192 -17.48 12.86 0.53
N ALA A 193 -16.38 12.11 0.48
CA ALA A 193 -15.49 11.88 1.61
C ALA A 193 -14.04 11.79 1.19
N PRO A 194 -13.07 12.36 1.94
CA PRO A 194 -11.65 12.30 1.58
C PRO A 194 -11.02 10.92 1.78
N TYR A 195 -11.62 10.09 2.64
CA TYR A 195 -11.18 8.73 2.96
C TYR A 195 -12.36 7.79 3.03
N LEU A 196 -12.08 6.50 3.12
CA LEU A 196 -13.07 5.43 3.09
C LEU A 196 -14.21 5.62 4.11
N LEU A 197 -13.87 5.93 5.35
CA LEU A 197 -14.86 6.05 6.44
C LEU A 197 -15.10 7.50 6.90
N GLY A 198 -14.70 8.48 6.11
CA GLY A 198 -14.97 9.90 6.42
C GLY A 198 -13.72 10.78 6.39
N GLY A 199 -13.50 11.56 7.44
CA GLY A 199 -12.52 12.66 7.47
C GLY A 199 -11.06 12.26 7.75
N ARG A 200 -10.79 11.00 8.15
CA ARG A 200 -9.44 10.50 8.40
C ARG A 200 -9.23 9.08 7.87
N PRO A 201 -7.99 8.69 7.53
CA PRO A 201 -7.71 7.33 7.09
C PRO A 201 -7.89 6.32 8.25
N THR A 202 -8.30 5.11 7.87
CA THR A 202 -8.43 3.94 8.76
C THR A 202 -7.62 2.77 8.24
N ILE A 203 -7.59 1.65 8.95
CA ILE A 203 -6.91 0.44 8.50
C ILE A 203 -7.40 -0.03 7.12
N GLY A 204 -8.66 0.25 6.76
CA GLY A 204 -9.20 0.00 5.43
C GLY A 204 -8.52 0.83 4.34
N ASP A 205 -8.27 2.12 4.61
CA ASP A 205 -7.52 2.98 3.69
C ASP A 205 -6.07 2.51 3.54
N TYR A 206 -5.45 2.07 4.64
CA TYR A 206 -4.09 1.52 4.60
C TYR A 206 -4.03 0.17 3.86
N GLY A 207 -5.10 -0.61 3.88
CA GLY A 207 -5.24 -1.79 3.03
C GLY A 207 -5.34 -1.43 1.55
N LEU A 208 -6.23 -0.49 1.19
CA LEU A 208 -6.44 -0.05 -0.18
C LEU A 208 -5.23 0.62 -0.80
N ILE A 209 -4.48 1.44 -0.05
CA ILE A 209 -3.32 2.15 -0.60
C ILE A 209 -2.20 1.19 -1.01
N ALA A 210 -2.13 0.00 -0.44
CA ALA A 210 -1.12 -0.99 -0.77
C ALA A 210 -1.07 -1.30 -2.29
N PRO A 211 -2.11 -1.85 -2.93
CA PRO A 211 -2.13 -2.08 -4.37
C PRO A 211 -2.27 -0.80 -5.18
N LEU A 212 -3.06 0.17 -4.69
CA LEU A 212 -3.32 1.41 -5.42
C LEU A 212 -2.03 2.21 -5.62
N PHE A 213 -1.17 2.33 -4.59
CA PHE A 213 0.10 3.03 -4.76
C PHE A 213 1.14 2.19 -5.50
N ALA A 214 1.47 1.00 -4.97
CA ALA A 214 2.66 0.28 -5.40
C ALA A 214 2.63 -0.18 -6.86
N HIS A 215 1.44 -0.50 -7.38
CA HIS A 215 1.23 -0.99 -8.73
C HIS A 215 0.36 -0.03 -9.55
N LEU A 216 -0.89 0.19 -9.14
CA LEU A 216 -1.94 0.75 -9.99
C LEU A 216 -1.79 2.25 -10.27
N ALA A 217 -1.15 3.02 -9.38
CA ALA A 217 -0.83 4.43 -9.63
C ALA A 217 0.64 4.69 -9.97
N ARG A 218 1.53 3.68 -9.84
CA ARG A 218 2.95 3.84 -10.16
C ARG A 218 3.34 3.27 -11.52
N ASP A 219 2.86 2.08 -11.85
CA ASP A 219 3.21 1.44 -13.11
C ASP A 219 2.58 2.21 -14.27
N PRO A 220 3.30 2.50 -15.34
CA PRO A 220 2.88 3.46 -16.37
C PRO A 220 1.49 3.21 -16.96
N TYR A 221 1.17 1.96 -17.34
CA TYR A 221 -0.10 1.64 -17.98
C TYR A 221 -1.31 1.87 -17.05
N PRO A 222 -1.41 1.24 -15.88
CA PRO A 222 -2.56 1.45 -15.00
C PRO A 222 -2.60 2.87 -14.40
N SER A 223 -1.46 3.52 -14.22
CA SER A 223 -1.40 4.91 -13.76
C SER A 223 -2.04 5.86 -14.76
N LEU A 224 -1.80 5.67 -16.04
CA LEU A 224 -2.46 6.48 -17.08
C LEU A 224 -3.98 6.27 -17.04
N GLN A 225 -4.44 5.04 -16.98
CA GLN A 225 -5.87 4.71 -16.88
C GLN A 225 -6.51 5.34 -15.62
N MET A 226 -5.88 5.21 -14.46
CA MET A 226 -6.40 5.80 -13.22
C MET A 226 -6.53 7.32 -13.34
N ARG A 227 -5.56 8.01 -13.92
CA ARG A 227 -5.60 9.47 -14.12
C ARG A 227 -6.69 9.90 -15.09
N GLU A 228 -6.94 9.12 -16.13
CA GLU A 228 -7.92 9.43 -17.18
C GLU A 228 -9.36 9.15 -16.72
N TYR A 229 -9.58 8.01 -16.08
CA TYR A 229 -10.93 7.52 -15.78
C TYR A 229 -11.35 7.66 -14.33
N ALA A 230 -10.40 7.79 -13.38
CA ALA A 230 -10.64 7.87 -11.95
C ALA A 230 -9.72 8.88 -11.25
N PRO A 231 -9.72 10.17 -11.66
CA PRO A 231 -8.82 11.17 -11.10
C PRO A 231 -9.03 11.39 -9.59
N GLU A 232 -10.22 11.12 -9.05
CA GLU A 232 -10.49 11.16 -7.62
C GLU A 232 -9.67 10.10 -6.88
N VAL A 233 -9.59 8.88 -7.42
CA VAL A 233 -8.78 7.78 -6.86
C VAL A 233 -7.30 8.12 -6.96
N PHE A 234 -6.85 8.71 -8.06
CA PHE A 234 -5.45 9.15 -8.17
C PHE A 234 -5.11 10.20 -7.10
N ARG A 235 -5.94 11.23 -6.92
CA ARG A 235 -5.77 12.22 -5.84
C ARG A 235 -5.83 11.61 -4.44
N TYR A 236 -6.66 10.59 -4.23
CA TYR A 236 -6.66 9.82 -3.00
C TYR A 236 -5.31 9.12 -2.75
N VAL A 237 -4.71 8.51 -3.77
CA VAL A 237 -3.38 7.89 -3.65
C VAL A 237 -2.31 8.93 -3.27
N GLU A 238 -2.33 10.12 -3.88
CA GLU A 238 -1.43 11.22 -3.52
C GLU A 238 -1.65 11.65 -2.06
N ARG A 239 -2.92 11.86 -1.67
CA ARG A 239 -3.31 12.23 -0.30
C ARG A 239 -2.87 11.20 0.73
N MET A 240 -3.02 9.89 0.45
CA MET A 240 -2.58 8.83 1.35
C MET A 240 -1.05 8.76 1.52
N ASN A 241 -0.29 9.22 0.54
CA ASN A 241 1.18 9.26 0.63
C ASN A 241 1.74 10.58 1.19
N ALA A 242 0.94 11.61 1.29
CA ALA A 242 1.34 12.86 1.93
C ALA A 242 1.29 12.72 3.46
N PRO A 243 2.26 13.28 4.21
CA PRO A 243 2.21 13.28 5.67
C PRO A 243 1.05 14.14 6.19
N GLU A 244 0.77 15.25 5.55
CA GLU A 244 -0.33 16.15 5.90
C GLU A 244 -1.65 15.73 5.25
N GLN A 245 -2.76 16.23 5.79
CA GLN A 245 -4.05 16.15 5.13
C GLN A 245 -4.12 17.18 4.00
N VAL A 246 -3.92 16.72 2.77
CA VAL A 246 -4.12 17.56 1.59
C VAL A 246 -5.57 17.41 1.15
N LEU A 247 -6.40 18.40 1.42
CA LEU A 247 -7.81 18.44 1.04
C LEU A 247 -7.99 19.39 -0.15
N THR A 248 -7.83 18.86 -1.35
CA THR A 248 -7.93 19.63 -2.59
C THR A 248 -9.36 19.78 -3.14
N ASP A 249 -10.30 19.00 -2.62
CA ASP A 249 -11.64 18.83 -3.20
C ASP A 249 -12.76 19.55 -2.38
N GLY A 250 -12.41 20.55 -1.57
CA GLY A 250 -13.39 21.34 -0.80
C GLY A 250 -13.91 20.64 0.47
N PHE A 251 -13.30 19.55 0.87
CA PHE A 251 -13.64 18.90 2.14
C PHE A 251 -13.25 19.79 3.32
N SER A 252 -14.14 19.88 4.32
CA SER A 252 -13.76 20.50 5.60
C SER A 252 -12.71 19.65 6.31
N ALA A 253 -11.71 20.30 6.90
CA ALA A 253 -10.72 19.65 7.75
C ALA A 253 -11.41 19.11 9.01
N GLY A 254 -11.90 17.88 8.97
CA GLY A 254 -12.52 17.19 10.10
C GLY A 254 -12.05 15.74 10.12
N GLU A 255 -11.71 15.22 11.29
CA GLU A 255 -11.24 13.85 11.46
C GLU A 255 -12.37 12.86 11.82
N ASN A 256 -13.62 13.32 11.76
CA ASN A 256 -14.76 12.50 12.13
C ASN A 256 -15.00 11.39 11.10
N LEU A 257 -15.23 10.20 11.61
CA LEU A 257 -15.73 9.09 10.81
C LEU A 257 -17.27 9.17 10.71
N PHE A 258 -17.80 8.49 9.68
CA PHE A 258 -19.24 8.29 9.60
C PHE A 258 -19.75 7.54 10.83
N SER A 259 -20.93 7.91 11.32
CA SER A 259 -21.62 7.12 12.34
C SER A 259 -22.15 5.81 11.75
N ASP A 260 -22.32 4.79 12.59
CA ASP A 260 -22.73 3.45 12.16
C ASP A 260 -24.06 3.43 11.40
N ASP A 261 -24.99 4.33 11.73
CA ASP A 261 -26.28 4.51 11.08
C ASP A 261 -26.24 5.37 9.82
N ALA A 262 -25.13 6.12 9.60
CA ALA A 262 -24.93 7.01 8.46
C ALA A 262 -23.87 6.51 7.47
N MET A 263 -23.60 5.19 7.44
CA MET A 263 -22.68 4.60 6.46
C MET A 263 -23.15 4.85 5.03
N PRO A 264 -22.34 5.47 4.15
CA PRO A 264 -22.70 5.74 2.77
C PRO A 264 -23.11 4.48 2.00
N ALA A 265 -24.07 4.64 1.07
CA ALA A 265 -24.50 3.53 0.21
C ALA A 265 -23.33 3.01 -0.68
N THR A 266 -22.40 3.85 -1.03
CA THR A 266 -21.17 3.49 -1.79
C THR A 266 -20.27 2.48 -1.09
N LEU A 267 -20.41 2.28 0.21
CA LEU A 267 -19.67 1.25 0.98
C LEU A 267 -20.45 -0.06 1.12
N LYS A 268 -21.67 -0.15 0.56
CA LYS A 268 -22.56 -1.31 0.67
C LYS A 268 -22.65 -2.11 -0.62
N ASN A 269 -22.14 -1.55 -1.71
CA ASN A 269 -22.08 -2.15 -3.04
C ASN A 269 -20.70 -2.75 -3.31
#